data_3d454907f3be48c6bd43bcb64d62d5de
#
_entry.id   3d454907f3be48c6bd43bcb64d62d5de
#
_cell.length_a   1.000
_cell.length_b   1.000
_cell.length_c   1.000
_cell.angle_alpha   90.00
_cell.angle_beta   90.00
_cell.angle_gamma   90.00
#
_symmetry.space_group_name_H-M   'P 1'
#
loop_
_entity.id
_entity.type
_entity.pdbx_description
1 polymer ?
#
loop_
_entity_poly.entity_id
_entity_poly.type
_entity_poly.pdbx_seq_one_letter_code
_entity_poly.pdbx_strand_id
1 'polypeptide(L)'
;IRPILMGSWSEAVPFGIFSHLDWTQNFSLRYGNLFYNPFHMLSIAFLYGSAVLFAMHGATIVATSRYGGDREIDQIVDRGTAAERGALFWRWTMGFNASMEGIHRWAWWFAILCPITGGIGILLTGTVVDDWFSWAVLHGFAIEGGLYNGPS
;
A
#
# COMPACT_ATOMS: atom_id res chain seq x y z
N ILE A 1 28.76 -2.98 5.09
CA ILE A 1 27.30 -3.12 5.26
C ILE A 1 26.58 -3.45 3.94
N ARG A 2 27.15 -3.04 2.82
CA ARG A 2 26.59 -3.35 1.49
C ARG A 2 26.32 -4.85 1.29
N PRO A 3 27.21 -5.78 1.66
CA PRO A 3 26.92 -7.21 1.51
C PRO A 3 25.69 -7.66 2.29
N ILE A 4 25.45 -7.08 3.47
CA ILE A 4 24.26 -7.39 4.26
C ILE A 4 22.99 -6.87 3.58
N LEU A 5 23.07 -5.68 2.98
CA LEU A 5 21.92 -5.04 2.33
C LEU A 5 21.62 -5.66 0.96
N MET A 6 22.64 -5.91 0.16
CA MET A 6 22.48 -6.30 -1.25
C MET A 6 22.95 -7.72 -1.57
N GLY A 7 23.58 -8.38 -0.63
CA GLY A 7 24.22 -9.66 -0.88
C GLY A 7 25.57 -9.48 -1.58
N SER A 8 26.44 -10.42 -1.46
CA SER A 8 27.77 -10.59 -2.03
C SER A 8 28.80 -10.91 -0.96
N TRP A 9 29.93 -10.20 -0.88
CA TRP A 9 31.04 -10.49 0.01
C TRP A 9 31.54 -11.91 -0.20
N SER A 10 32.02 -12.14 -1.45
CA SER A 10 32.50 -13.46 -1.88
C SER A 10 31.47 -14.57 -1.62
N GLU A 11 30.21 -14.26 -1.83
CA GLU A 11 29.07 -15.18 -1.68
C GLU A 11 28.82 -15.68 -0.25
N ALA A 12 29.50 -15.10 0.74
CA ALA A 12 29.18 -15.40 2.14
C ALA A 12 27.77 -14.94 2.53
N VAL A 13 27.27 -13.88 1.88
CA VAL A 13 25.89 -13.39 2.02
C VAL A 13 25.20 -13.49 0.66
N PRO A 14 24.62 -14.67 0.34
CA PRO A 14 24.02 -14.87 -0.98
C PRO A 14 22.80 -13.98 -1.24
N PHE A 15 22.04 -13.63 -0.20
CA PHE A 15 20.86 -12.78 -0.30
C PHE A 15 20.94 -11.66 0.74
N GLY A 16 20.98 -10.42 0.26
CA GLY A 16 20.89 -9.25 1.13
C GLY A 16 19.43 -8.86 1.40
N ILE A 17 19.25 -7.94 2.34
CA ILE A 17 17.92 -7.47 2.75
C ILE A 17 17.16 -6.87 1.55
N PHE A 18 17.85 -6.11 0.70
CA PHE A 18 17.26 -5.41 -0.45
C PHE A 18 17.57 -6.06 -1.79
N SER A 19 18.22 -7.22 -1.83
CA SER A 19 18.56 -7.88 -3.10
C SER A 19 17.32 -8.28 -3.90
N HIS A 20 16.17 -8.48 -3.24
CA HIS A 20 14.90 -8.74 -3.91
C HIS A 20 14.46 -7.60 -4.81
N LEU A 21 14.97 -6.38 -4.59
CA LEU A 21 14.63 -5.23 -5.45
C LEU A 21 15.14 -5.41 -6.86
N ASP A 22 16.34 -5.97 -7.04
CA ASP A 22 16.86 -6.28 -8.36
C ASP A 22 16.00 -7.34 -9.06
N TRP A 23 15.58 -8.37 -8.31
CA TRP A 23 14.70 -9.39 -8.85
C TRP A 23 13.35 -8.82 -9.25
N THR A 24 12.74 -7.97 -8.41
CA THR A 24 11.44 -7.35 -8.71
C THR A 24 11.53 -6.40 -9.90
N GLN A 25 12.65 -5.72 -10.08
CA GLN A 25 12.86 -4.87 -11.23
C GLN A 25 12.90 -5.69 -12.53
N ASN A 26 13.62 -6.79 -12.54
CA ASN A 26 13.65 -7.69 -13.69
C ASN A 26 12.27 -8.27 -14.00
N PHE A 27 11.53 -8.64 -12.98
CA PHE A 27 10.16 -9.11 -13.11
C PHE A 27 9.25 -8.01 -13.68
N SER A 28 9.43 -6.78 -13.22
CA SER A 28 8.70 -5.62 -13.73
C SER A 28 8.88 -5.44 -15.24
N LEU A 29 10.10 -5.61 -15.75
CA LEU A 29 10.39 -5.47 -17.17
C LEU A 29 9.62 -6.48 -18.03
N ARG A 30 9.38 -7.68 -17.52
CA ARG A 30 8.59 -8.71 -18.23
C ARG A 30 7.13 -8.32 -18.41
N TYR A 31 6.62 -7.46 -17.54
CA TYR A 31 5.24 -6.99 -17.57
C TYR A 31 5.14 -5.54 -18.04
N GLY A 32 5.97 -5.17 -19.03
CA GLY A 32 5.94 -3.86 -19.65
C GLY A 32 6.42 -2.74 -18.74
N ASN A 33 7.39 -3.01 -17.89
CA ASN A 33 7.90 -2.06 -16.91
C ASN A 33 6.81 -1.66 -15.91
N LEU A 34 6.38 -2.63 -15.15
CA LEU A 34 5.21 -2.56 -14.26
C LEU A 34 5.29 -1.45 -13.22
N PHE A 35 6.50 -1.07 -12.79
CA PHE A 35 6.68 0.04 -11.85
C PHE A 35 6.14 1.37 -12.39
N TYR A 36 6.05 1.53 -13.69
CA TYR A 36 5.50 2.74 -14.32
C TYR A 36 4.04 2.60 -14.73
N ASN A 37 3.44 1.44 -14.48
CA ASN A 37 2.02 1.21 -14.73
C ASN A 37 1.18 1.96 -13.68
N PRO A 38 0.39 2.96 -14.07
CA PRO A 38 -0.38 3.75 -13.11
C PRO A 38 -1.45 2.91 -12.38
N PHE A 39 -1.97 1.88 -13.01
CA PHE A 39 -2.93 0.97 -12.34
C PHE A 39 -2.25 0.11 -11.29
N HIS A 40 -1.01 -0.28 -11.53
CA HIS A 40 -0.21 -0.96 -10.51
C HIS A 40 0.09 -0.03 -9.33
N MET A 41 0.40 1.23 -9.60
CA MET A 41 0.59 2.24 -8.55
C MET A 41 -0.67 2.42 -7.70
N LEU A 42 -1.83 2.50 -8.35
CA LEU A 42 -3.11 2.58 -7.64
C LEU A 42 -3.40 1.31 -6.82
N SER A 43 -3.11 0.16 -7.40
CA SER A 43 -3.29 -1.12 -6.70
C SER A 43 -2.45 -1.20 -5.44
N ILE A 44 -1.18 -0.77 -5.51
CA ILE A 44 -0.29 -0.71 -4.35
C ILE A 44 -0.81 0.30 -3.32
N ALA A 45 -1.26 1.46 -3.76
CA ALA A 45 -1.83 2.49 -2.87
C ALA A 45 -3.04 1.93 -2.09
N PHE A 46 -3.93 1.21 -2.75
CA PHE A 46 -5.06 0.57 -2.09
C PHE A 46 -4.64 -0.55 -1.15
N LEU A 47 -3.63 -1.34 -1.54
CA LEU A 47 -3.10 -2.41 -0.70
C LEU A 47 -2.55 -1.86 0.61
N TYR A 48 -1.65 -0.89 0.53
CA TYR A 48 -1.07 -0.29 1.73
C TYR A 48 -2.08 0.57 2.49
N GLY A 49 -2.99 1.21 1.78
CA GLY A 49 -4.11 1.91 2.41
C GLY A 49 -4.98 0.97 3.23
N SER A 50 -5.27 -0.22 2.72
CA SER A 50 -5.99 -1.26 3.47
C SER A 50 -5.24 -1.65 4.74
N ALA A 51 -3.93 -1.83 4.64
CA ALA A 51 -3.09 -2.18 5.79
C ALA A 51 -3.09 -1.07 6.84
N VAL A 52 -2.99 0.19 6.41
CA VAL A 52 -3.06 1.36 7.30
C VAL A 52 -4.41 1.43 8.01
N LEU A 53 -5.50 1.26 7.29
CA LEU A 53 -6.84 1.28 7.87
C LEU A 53 -7.06 0.15 8.88
N PHE A 54 -6.55 -1.03 8.56
CA PHE A 54 -6.60 -2.16 9.49
C PHE A 54 -5.81 -1.86 10.76
N ALA A 55 -4.60 -1.33 10.61
CA ALA A 55 -3.74 -0.99 11.75
C ALA A 55 -4.35 0.10 12.63
N MET A 56 -4.91 1.14 12.01
CA MET A 56 -5.56 2.23 12.72
C MET A 56 -6.81 1.75 13.47
N HIS A 57 -7.63 0.95 12.81
CA HIS A 57 -8.83 0.39 13.43
C HIS A 57 -8.47 -0.55 14.58
N GLY A 58 -7.54 -1.47 14.34
CA GLY A 58 -7.05 -2.38 15.37
C GLY A 58 -6.47 -1.65 16.58
N ALA A 59 -5.64 -0.63 16.35
CA ALA A 59 -5.07 0.19 17.41
C ALA A 59 -6.15 0.91 18.22
N THR A 60 -7.20 1.38 17.55
CA THR A 60 -8.32 2.06 18.20
C THR A 60 -9.08 1.10 19.12
N ILE A 61 -9.37 -0.11 18.63
CA ILE A 61 -10.05 -1.14 19.42
C ILE A 61 -9.20 -1.52 20.64
N VAL A 62 -7.91 -1.74 20.45
CA VAL A 62 -6.99 -2.09 21.55
C VAL A 62 -6.90 -0.96 22.57
N ALA A 63 -6.79 0.29 22.11
CA ALA A 63 -6.69 1.44 23.00
C ALA A 63 -7.97 1.67 23.82
N THR A 64 -9.12 1.34 23.28
CA THR A 64 -10.41 1.47 23.99
C THR A 64 -10.81 0.21 24.76
N SER A 65 -10.01 -0.86 24.70
CA SER A 65 -10.32 -2.12 25.36
C SER A 65 -10.40 -1.99 26.90
N ARG A 66 -9.62 -1.08 27.49
CA ARG A 66 -9.67 -0.78 28.93
C ARG A 66 -11.03 -0.24 29.37
N TYR A 67 -11.77 0.32 28.45
CA TYR A 67 -13.09 0.90 28.71
C TYR A 67 -14.21 0.03 28.12
N GLY A 68 -13.90 -1.24 27.81
CA GLY A 68 -14.86 -2.17 27.28
C GLY A 68 -15.08 -2.12 25.79
N GLY A 69 -14.22 -1.41 25.02
CA GLY A 69 -14.36 -1.21 23.59
C GLY A 69 -14.40 -2.50 22.78
N ASP A 70 -13.61 -3.48 23.16
CA ASP A 70 -13.56 -4.80 22.53
C ASP A 70 -14.79 -5.67 22.85
N ARG A 71 -15.47 -5.41 23.96
CA ARG A 71 -16.65 -6.15 24.42
C ARG A 71 -17.97 -5.50 24.01
N GLU A 72 -17.99 -4.19 23.87
CA GLU A 72 -19.19 -3.45 23.42
C GLU A 72 -19.60 -3.87 22.01
N ILE A 73 -18.65 -4.34 21.19
CA ILE A 73 -18.89 -4.81 19.82
C ILE A 73 -19.76 -6.04 19.79
N ASP A 74 -19.68 -6.91 20.81
CA ASP A 74 -20.49 -8.12 20.91
C ASP A 74 -21.93 -7.83 21.29
N GLN A 75 -22.21 -6.63 21.79
CA GLN A 75 -23.54 -6.20 22.19
C GLN A 75 -24.17 -5.36 21.07
N ILE A 76 -24.84 -6.01 20.16
CA ILE A 76 -25.28 -5.42 18.88
C ILE A 76 -26.38 -4.36 19.02
N VAL A 77 -26.93 -4.13 20.22
CA VAL A 77 -28.09 -3.29 20.38
C VAL A 77 -27.76 -1.80 20.37
N ASP A 78 -26.55 -1.41 20.76
CA ASP A 78 -26.13 -0.02 20.79
C ASP A 78 -24.62 0.09 20.51
N ARG A 79 -24.18 1.23 19.93
CA ARG A 79 -22.76 1.44 19.58
C ARG A 79 -21.85 1.50 20.80
N GLY A 80 -22.37 1.74 21.98
CA GLY A 80 -21.57 1.98 23.17
C GLY A 80 -20.75 3.28 23.10
N THR A 81 -20.11 3.63 24.20
CA THR A 81 -19.33 4.86 24.30
C THR A 81 -17.89 4.69 23.82
N ALA A 82 -17.41 3.47 23.63
CA ALA A 82 -16.06 3.22 23.16
C ALA A 82 -15.82 3.71 21.75
N ALA A 83 -16.81 3.58 20.86
CA ALA A 83 -16.71 4.10 19.50
C ALA A 83 -16.57 5.63 19.49
N GLU A 84 -17.25 6.33 20.37
CA GLU A 84 -17.14 7.78 20.53
C GLU A 84 -15.74 8.17 21.02
N ARG A 85 -15.20 7.45 22.00
CA ARG A 85 -13.86 7.69 22.51
C ARG A 85 -12.80 7.45 21.42
N GLY A 86 -12.95 6.42 20.63
CA GLY A 86 -12.08 6.15 19.49
C GLY A 86 -12.12 7.29 18.47
N ALA A 87 -13.31 7.77 18.14
CA ALA A 87 -13.48 8.90 17.22
C ALA A 87 -12.82 10.17 17.76
N LEU A 88 -13.00 10.47 19.05
CA LEU A 88 -12.38 11.62 19.69
C LEU A 88 -10.85 11.52 19.71
N PHE A 89 -10.30 10.35 19.92
CA PHE A 89 -8.86 10.13 19.87
C PHE A 89 -8.29 10.60 18.52
N TRP A 90 -8.89 10.20 17.41
CA TRP A 90 -8.44 10.60 16.07
C TRP A 90 -8.70 12.09 15.80
N ARG A 91 -9.81 12.63 16.30
CA ARG A 91 -10.10 14.07 16.18
C ARG A 91 -9.02 14.91 16.85
N TRP A 92 -8.60 14.51 18.03
CA TRP A 92 -7.63 15.29 18.80
C TRP A 92 -6.17 15.03 18.40
N THR A 93 -5.85 13.87 17.85
CA THR A 93 -4.48 13.56 17.47
C THR A 93 -4.16 13.96 16.04
N MET A 94 -5.05 13.69 15.10
CA MET A 94 -4.81 13.90 13.66
C MET A 94 -5.78 14.88 13.02
N GLY A 95 -6.75 15.37 13.77
CA GLY A 95 -7.64 16.44 13.33
C GLY A 95 -8.80 16.01 12.44
N PHE A 96 -9.00 14.73 12.18
CA PHE A 96 -10.13 14.26 11.40
C PHE A 96 -11.14 13.51 12.25
N ASN A 97 -12.39 13.51 11.81
CA ASN A 97 -13.45 12.75 12.43
C ASN A 97 -13.43 11.31 11.91
N ALA A 98 -13.33 10.36 12.83
CA ALA A 98 -13.42 8.95 12.50
C ALA A 98 -14.78 8.40 12.94
N SER A 99 -15.29 7.37 12.25
CA SER A 99 -16.49 6.65 12.67
C SER A 99 -16.27 5.16 12.51
N MET A 100 -16.84 4.40 13.43
CA MET A 100 -16.77 2.93 13.39
C MET A 100 -17.45 2.38 12.14
N GLU A 101 -18.55 2.96 11.74
CA GLU A 101 -19.23 2.56 10.51
C GLU A 101 -18.40 2.89 9.28
N GLY A 102 -17.88 4.11 9.20
CA GLY A 102 -17.10 4.58 8.05
C GLY A 102 -15.83 3.78 7.82
N ILE A 103 -15.14 3.38 8.89
CA ILE A 103 -13.86 2.64 8.72
C ILE A 103 -14.08 1.31 8.01
N HIS A 104 -15.19 0.63 8.27
CA HIS A 104 -15.51 -0.64 7.60
C HIS A 104 -15.76 -0.43 6.10
N ARG A 105 -16.48 0.62 5.74
CA ARG A 105 -16.75 0.94 4.33
C ARG A 105 -15.47 1.32 3.58
N TRP A 106 -14.63 2.17 4.18
CA TRP A 106 -13.37 2.56 3.57
C TRP A 106 -12.43 1.37 3.38
N ALA A 107 -12.32 0.52 4.41
CA ALA A 107 -11.48 -0.67 4.35
C ALA A 107 -11.98 -1.64 3.28
N TRP A 108 -13.29 -1.85 3.18
CA TRP A 108 -13.90 -2.70 2.18
C TRP A 108 -13.61 -2.21 0.77
N TRP A 109 -13.82 -0.91 0.52
CA TRP A 109 -13.55 -0.34 -0.80
C TRP A 109 -12.09 -0.43 -1.18
N PHE A 110 -11.18 -0.15 -0.27
CA PHE A 110 -9.75 -0.27 -0.54
C PHE A 110 -9.36 -1.70 -0.87
N ALA A 111 -9.91 -2.66 -0.13
CA ALA A 111 -9.64 -4.08 -0.35
C ALA A 111 -10.15 -4.57 -1.72
N ILE A 112 -11.28 -4.04 -2.18
CA ILE A 112 -11.87 -4.40 -3.49
C ILE A 112 -11.16 -3.67 -4.64
N LEU A 113 -10.84 -2.40 -4.46
CA LEU A 113 -10.20 -1.60 -5.53
C LEU A 113 -8.77 -2.04 -5.80
N CYS A 114 -8.08 -2.64 -4.83
CA CYS A 114 -6.74 -3.17 -5.04
C CYS A 114 -6.69 -4.20 -6.19
N PRO A 115 -7.42 -5.33 -6.12
CA PRO A 115 -7.41 -6.29 -7.23
C PRO A 115 -8.07 -5.76 -8.49
N ILE A 116 -9.06 -4.89 -8.41
CA ILE A 116 -9.70 -4.32 -9.59
C ILE A 116 -8.71 -3.48 -10.38
N THR A 117 -8.01 -2.56 -9.73
CA THR A 117 -7.01 -1.71 -10.41
C THR A 117 -5.82 -2.53 -10.90
N GLY A 118 -5.35 -3.49 -10.10
CA GLY A 118 -4.28 -4.39 -10.51
C GLY A 118 -4.67 -5.23 -11.72
N GLY A 119 -5.88 -5.77 -11.72
CA GLY A 119 -6.42 -6.55 -12.83
C GLY A 119 -6.54 -5.74 -14.12
N ILE A 120 -7.05 -4.51 -14.04
CA ILE A 120 -7.13 -3.60 -15.18
C ILE A 120 -5.72 -3.34 -15.73
N GLY A 121 -4.77 -3.06 -14.86
CA GLY A 121 -3.38 -2.80 -15.27
C GLY A 121 -2.74 -3.97 -16.01
N ILE A 122 -3.00 -5.19 -15.57
CA ILE A 122 -2.51 -6.40 -16.24
C ILE A 122 -3.18 -6.57 -17.60
N LEU A 123 -4.49 -6.38 -17.69
CA LEU A 123 -5.23 -6.53 -18.95
C LEU A 123 -4.82 -5.48 -20.00
N LEU A 124 -4.43 -4.29 -19.58
CA LEU A 124 -3.96 -3.24 -20.49
C LEU A 124 -2.53 -3.50 -20.98
N THR A 125 -1.74 -4.24 -20.23
CA THR A 125 -0.36 -4.52 -20.58
C THR A 125 -0.30 -5.56 -21.71
N GLY A 126 0.37 -5.18 -22.81
CA GLY A 126 0.47 -6.02 -24.00
C GLY A 126 -0.74 -5.94 -24.94
N THR A 127 -1.82 -5.26 -24.54
CA THR A 127 -3.01 -5.06 -25.37
C THR A 127 -3.15 -3.61 -25.84
N VAL A 128 -3.02 -2.68 -24.93
CA VAL A 128 -3.12 -1.23 -25.20
C VAL A 128 -1.77 -0.55 -25.04
N VAL A 129 -1.01 -0.93 -24.03
CA VAL A 129 0.31 -0.36 -23.71
C VAL A 129 1.33 -1.50 -23.60
N ASP A 130 2.35 -1.47 -24.43
CA ASP A 130 3.41 -2.47 -24.40
C ASP A 130 4.50 -2.15 -23.38
N ASP A 131 4.83 -0.87 -23.21
CA ASP A 131 5.84 -0.40 -22.28
C ASP A 131 5.35 0.82 -21.52
N TRP A 132 5.13 0.65 -20.24
CA TRP A 132 4.61 1.71 -19.38
C TRP A 132 5.60 2.84 -19.16
N PHE A 133 6.89 2.58 -19.21
CA PHE A 133 7.87 3.67 -19.10
C PHE A 133 7.78 4.61 -20.30
N SER A 134 7.72 4.07 -21.50
CA SER A 134 7.53 4.87 -22.71
C SER A 134 6.22 5.62 -22.70
N TRP A 135 5.15 4.97 -22.24
CA TRP A 135 3.86 5.61 -22.06
C TRP A 135 3.96 6.80 -21.07
N ALA A 136 4.66 6.60 -19.94
CA ALA A 136 4.84 7.62 -18.93
C ALA A 136 5.62 8.82 -19.44
N VAL A 137 6.69 8.56 -20.21
CA VAL A 137 7.48 9.63 -20.87
C VAL A 137 6.60 10.44 -21.83
N LEU A 138 5.85 9.74 -22.67
CA LEU A 138 4.97 10.38 -23.65
C LEU A 138 3.91 11.28 -23.00
N HIS A 139 3.41 10.88 -21.84
CA HIS A 139 2.37 11.62 -21.11
C HIS A 139 2.91 12.58 -20.05
N GLY A 140 4.23 12.75 -19.96
CA GLY A 140 4.85 13.70 -19.04
C GLY A 140 4.97 13.21 -17.60
N PHE A 141 4.78 11.92 -17.34
CA PHE A 141 4.89 11.32 -16.00
C PHE A 141 6.28 10.78 -15.69
N ALA A 142 7.15 10.69 -16.69
CA ALA A 142 8.53 10.27 -16.52
C ALA A 142 9.41 11.01 -17.51
N ILE A 143 10.72 11.03 -17.24
CA ILE A 143 11.72 11.69 -18.08
C ILE A 143 12.66 10.61 -18.58
N GLU A 144 12.86 10.53 -19.89
CA GLU A 144 13.84 9.62 -20.48
C GLU A 144 15.24 9.97 -19.99
N GLY A 145 15.99 8.97 -19.53
CA GLY A 145 17.27 9.17 -18.86
C GLY A 145 17.13 9.47 -17.37
N GLY A 146 15.93 9.79 -16.91
CA GLY A 146 15.61 10.01 -15.51
C GLY A 146 16.24 11.26 -14.91
N LEU A 147 15.90 11.51 -13.63
CA LEU A 147 16.53 12.56 -12.83
C LEU A 147 17.90 12.15 -12.29
N TYR A 148 18.21 10.86 -12.36
CA TYR A 148 19.44 10.29 -11.84
C TYR A 148 20.25 9.69 -12.99
N ASN A 149 21.22 10.43 -13.47
CA ASN A 149 22.21 9.98 -14.45
C ASN A 149 23.55 9.68 -13.77
N GLY A 150 23.50 9.05 -12.61
CA GLY A 150 24.68 8.65 -11.88
C GLY A 150 25.54 7.66 -12.66
N PRO A 151 26.79 7.46 -12.25
CA PRO A 151 27.64 6.46 -12.86
C PRO A 151 26.99 5.08 -12.74
N SER A 152 26.94 4.41 -13.85
CA SER A 152 26.44 3.03 -13.93
C SER A 152 27.37 2.05 -13.23
#